data_d87edefc8b639f9b7162be6926a22d32
#
_entry.id   d87edefc8b639f9b7162be6926a22d32
#
_cell.length_a   1.000
_cell.length_b   1.000
_cell.length_c   1.000
_cell.angle_alpha   90.00
_cell.angle_beta   90.00
_cell.angle_gamma   90.00
#
_symmetry.space_group_name_H-M   'P 1'
#
loop_
_entity.id
_entity.type
_entity.pdbx_description
1 polymer ?
#
loop_
_entity_poly.entity_id
_entity_poly.type
_entity_poly.pdbx_seq_one_letter_code
_entity_poly.pdbx_strand_id
1 'polypeptide(L)'
;MKQHLINDVIQGMIPYLDNAQAEKLQEVLQHTLFNYKVVENKGNEEISEQNLVELFLSAKRIEGCSEKSLKYYESTITSMLSELGKSVKHIVTDDIRTYLTEYQARKQSSKVTIDNIRRILSSFFSWLEDEDYILKSPV
;
A
#
# COMPACT_ATOMS: atom_id res chain seq x y z
N MET A 1 24.31 -5.19 8.93
CA MET A 1 23.11 -4.82 8.15
C MET A 1 22.86 -5.74 6.96
N LYS A 2 23.81 -5.80 6.01
CA LYS A 2 23.65 -6.70 4.85
C LYS A 2 23.48 -8.16 5.26
N GLN A 3 24.28 -8.63 6.22
CA GLN A 3 24.20 -10.01 6.67
C GLN A 3 22.85 -10.32 7.33
N HIS A 4 22.28 -9.36 8.05
CA HIS A 4 20.97 -9.52 8.67
C HIS A 4 19.87 -9.64 7.62
N LEU A 5 19.90 -8.79 6.59
CA LEU A 5 18.99 -8.87 5.46
C LEU A 5 19.10 -10.22 4.74
N ILE A 6 20.33 -10.67 4.47
CA ILE A 6 20.58 -11.96 3.81
C ILE A 6 20.00 -13.10 4.64
N ASN A 7 20.25 -13.09 5.96
CA ASN A 7 19.72 -14.13 6.85
C ASN A 7 18.18 -14.16 6.83
N ASP A 8 17.54 -13.00 6.86
CA ASP A 8 16.08 -12.90 6.83
C ASP A 8 15.49 -13.48 5.54
N VAL A 9 16.11 -13.17 4.39
CA VAL A 9 15.67 -13.72 3.10
C VAL A 9 15.82 -15.24 3.08
N ILE A 10 16.95 -15.76 3.53
CA ILE A 10 17.22 -17.21 3.56
C ILE A 10 16.25 -17.91 4.49
N GLN A 11 16.01 -17.37 5.68
CA GLN A 11 15.05 -17.95 6.64
C GLN A 11 13.64 -18.05 6.03
N GLY A 12 13.22 -17.02 5.31
CA GLY A 12 11.93 -17.03 4.65
C GLY A 12 11.82 -18.07 3.53
N MET A 13 12.94 -18.46 2.93
CA MET A 13 12.96 -19.39 1.79
C MET A 13 13.31 -20.82 2.17
N ILE A 14 13.81 -21.07 3.37
CA ILE A 14 14.23 -22.40 3.81
C ILE A 14 13.18 -23.50 3.55
N PRO A 15 11.87 -23.29 3.82
CA PRO A 15 10.87 -24.33 3.56
C PRO A 15 10.76 -24.76 2.09
N TYR A 16 11.29 -23.96 1.18
CA TYR A 16 11.15 -24.15 -0.27
C TYR A 16 12.45 -24.57 -0.95
N LEU A 17 13.59 -24.57 -0.21
CA LEU A 17 14.92 -24.78 -0.79
C LEU A 17 15.61 -25.97 -0.10
N ASP A 18 16.40 -26.71 -0.90
CA ASP A 18 17.35 -27.67 -0.33
C ASP A 18 18.62 -26.93 0.11
N ASN A 19 19.58 -27.64 0.73
CA ASN A 19 20.79 -27.05 1.27
C ASN A 19 21.65 -26.42 0.17
N ALA A 20 21.77 -27.05 -0.99
CA ALA A 20 22.55 -26.53 -2.10
C ALA A 20 21.93 -25.24 -2.67
N GLN A 21 20.61 -25.23 -2.78
CA GLN A 21 19.89 -24.05 -3.24
C GLN A 21 20.00 -22.90 -2.24
N ALA A 22 19.92 -23.17 -0.94
CA ALA A 22 20.07 -22.16 0.10
C ALA A 22 21.47 -21.56 0.09
N GLU A 23 22.51 -22.37 -0.08
CA GLU A 23 23.90 -21.89 -0.21
C GLU A 23 24.06 -21.00 -1.45
N LYS A 24 23.47 -21.40 -2.57
CA LYS A 24 23.52 -20.62 -3.82
C LYS A 24 22.81 -19.30 -3.67
N LEU A 25 21.65 -19.29 -3.01
CA LEU A 25 20.92 -18.06 -2.73
C LEU A 25 21.75 -17.11 -1.87
N GLN A 26 22.40 -17.62 -0.83
CA GLN A 26 23.29 -16.82 0.03
C GLN A 26 24.42 -16.21 -0.77
N GLU A 27 25.09 -16.99 -1.60
CA GLU A 27 26.19 -16.52 -2.47
C GLU A 27 25.71 -15.41 -3.41
N VAL A 28 24.57 -15.59 -4.07
CA VAL A 28 24.00 -14.60 -4.99
C VAL A 28 23.65 -13.31 -4.27
N LEU A 29 23.05 -13.41 -3.08
CA LEU A 29 22.71 -12.23 -2.28
C LEU A 29 23.96 -11.47 -1.83
N GLN A 30 24.99 -12.17 -1.37
CA GLN A 30 26.25 -11.54 -0.97
C GLN A 30 26.89 -10.81 -2.15
N HIS A 31 26.92 -11.43 -3.30
CA HIS A 31 27.50 -10.85 -4.50
C HIS A 31 26.70 -9.65 -5.00
N THR A 32 25.39 -9.79 -5.06
CA THR A 32 24.50 -8.74 -5.56
C THR A 32 24.52 -7.51 -4.67
N LEU A 33 24.53 -7.71 -3.36
CA LEU A 33 24.48 -6.61 -2.39
C LEU A 33 25.84 -5.97 -2.11
N PHE A 34 26.92 -6.52 -2.69
CA PHE A 34 28.26 -6.03 -2.43
C PHE A 34 28.42 -4.53 -2.74
N ASN A 35 27.83 -4.07 -3.85
CA ASN A 35 27.93 -2.70 -4.29
C ASN A 35 26.84 -1.77 -3.72
N TYR A 36 25.99 -2.29 -2.84
CA TYR A 36 24.88 -1.52 -2.25
C TYR A 36 25.14 -1.25 -0.79
N LYS A 37 24.73 -0.08 -0.34
CA LYS A 37 24.70 0.23 1.08
C LYS A 37 23.30 -0.07 1.59
N VAL A 38 23.20 -1.05 2.49
CA VAL A 38 21.94 -1.40 3.12
C VAL A 38 21.85 -0.68 4.44
N VAL A 39 20.80 0.10 4.62
CA VAL A 39 20.50 0.79 5.87
C VAL A 39 19.14 0.34 6.37
N GLU A 40 19.04 0.15 7.68
CA GLU A 40 17.77 -0.18 8.28
C GLU A 40 16.84 1.03 8.19
N ASN A 41 15.63 0.78 7.74
CA ASN A 41 14.60 1.80 7.76
C ASN A 41 14.08 1.95 9.19
N LYS A 42 14.83 2.71 9.99
CA LYS A 42 14.42 3.00 11.36
C LYS A 42 13.36 4.07 11.33
N GLY A 43 12.09 3.62 11.24
CA GLY A 43 10.96 4.43 11.63
C GLY A 43 11.09 5.90 11.31
N ASN A 44 11.62 6.21 10.13
CA ASN A 44 11.55 7.55 9.63
C ASN A 44 10.07 7.82 9.53
N GLU A 45 9.60 8.54 10.55
CA GLU A 45 8.32 9.17 10.59
C GLU A 45 7.31 8.44 9.72
N GLU A 46 6.64 7.42 10.27
CA GLU A 46 5.49 6.86 9.60
C GLU A 46 4.58 8.02 9.26
N ILE A 47 4.56 8.38 7.97
CA ILE A 47 3.65 9.42 7.51
C ILE A 47 2.26 8.92 7.87
N SER A 48 1.54 9.69 8.68
CA SER A 48 0.19 9.32 9.10
C SER A 48 -0.72 9.18 7.88
N GLU A 49 -1.74 8.33 7.97
CA GLU A 49 -2.72 8.18 6.90
C GLU A 49 -3.34 9.53 6.52
N GLN A 50 -3.58 10.41 7.49
CA GLN A 50 -4.10 11.75 7.20
C GLN A 50 -3.15 12.55 6.32
N ASN A 51 -1.85 12.47 6.58
CA ASN A 51 -0.86 13.17 5.75
C ASN A 51 -0.79 12.57 4.34
N LEU A 52 -0.94 11.26 4.19
CA LEU A 52 -1.00 10.63 2.88
C LEU A 52 -2.21 11.10 2.08
N VAL A 53 -3.37 11.23 2.73
CA VAL A 53 -4.57 11.76 2.08
C VAL A 53 -4.33 13.21 1.62
N GLU A 54 -3.75 14.04 2.46
CA GLU A 54 -3.45 15.43 2.11
C GLU A 54 -2.47 15.54 0.94
N LEU A 55 -1.43 14.70 0.91
CA LEU A 55 -0.48 14.64 -0.20
C LEU A 55 -1.17 14.22 -1.50
N PHE A 56 -2.04 13.21 -1.43
CA PHE A 56 -2.81 12.78 -2.58
C PHE A 56 -3.71 13.89 -3.12
N LEU A 57 -4.42 14.59 -2.23
CA LEU A 57 -5.30 15.69 -2.62
C LEU A 57 -4.52 16.83 -3.24
N SER A 58 -3.32 17.13 -2.71
CA SER A 58 -2.43 18.15 -3.29
C SER A 58 -2.02 17.78 -4.71
N ALA A 59 -1.68 16.50 -4.95
CA ALA A 59 -1.35 16.04 -6.29
C ALA A 59 -2.53 16.18 -7.25
N LYS A 60 -3.74 15.85 -6.79
CA LYS A 60 -4.96 16.00 -7.61
C LYS A 60 -5.28 17.45 -7.89
N ARG A 61 -5.02 18.35 -6.95
CA ARG A 61 -5.21 19.78 -7.14
C ARG A 61 -4.29 20.30 -8.25
N ILE A 62 -3.04 19.86 -8.27
CA ILE A 62 -2.08 20.22 -9.33
C ILE A 62 -2.56 19.72 -10.70
N GLU A 63 -3.20 18.54 -10.74
CA GLU A 63 -3.79 17.98 -11.96
C GLU A 63 -5.03 18.76 -12.46
N GLY A 64 -5.52 19.70 -11.67
CA GLY A 64 -6.65 20.54 -12.06
C GLY A 64 -8.01 20.09 -11.53
N CYS A 65 -8.05 19.18 -10.54
CA CYS A 65 -9.32 18.79 -9.93
C CYS A 65 -9.97 19.96 -9.19
N SER A 66 -11.30 20.05 -9.29
CA SER A 66 -12.06 21.09 -8.59
C SER A 66 -12.09 20.84 -7.08
N GLU A 67 -12.31 21.91 -6.31
CA GLU A 67 -12.44 21.78 -4.85
C GLU A 67 -13.60 20.86 -4.45
N LYS A 68 -14.69 20.87 -5.21
CA LYS A 68 -15.82 19.97 -4.98
C LYS A 68 -15.40 18.51 -5.13
N SER A 69 -14.65 18.18 -6.18
CA SER A 69 -14.14 16.83 -6.41
C SER A 69 -13.15 16.42 -5.32
N LEU A 70 -12.27 17.32 -4.90
CA LEU A 70 -11.31 17.07 -3.83
C LEU A 70 -11.99 16.75 -2.50
N LYS A 71 -13.06 17.47 -2.16
CA LYS A 71 -13.84 17.18 -0.95
C LYS A 71 -14.50 15.81 -1.01
N TYR A 72 -14.99 15.43 -2.18
CA TYR A 72 -15.59 14.12 -2.38
C TYR A 72 -14.53 13.01 -2.24
N TYR A 73 -13.36 13.20 -2.82
CA TYR A 73 -12.24 12.27 -2.67
C TYR A 73 -11.82 12.13 -1.21
N GLU A 74 -11.63 13.23 -0.53
CA GLU A 74 -11.24 13.24 0.88
C GLU A 74 -12.25 12.50 1.75
N SER A 75 -13.52 12.80 1.61
CA SER A 75 -14.60 12.17 2.35
C SER A 75 -14.62 10.66 2.12
N THR A 76 -14.53 10.24 0.86
CA THR A 76 -14.58 8.83 0.48
C THR A 76 -13.39 8.06 1.05
N ILE A 77 -12.18 8.60 0.91
CA ILE A 77 -10.96 7.94 1.37
C ILE A 77 -10.91 7.89 2.89
N THR A 78 -11.23 9.00 3.55
CA THR A 78 -11.23 9.09 5.02
C THR A 78 -12.26 8.13 5.63
N SER A 79 -13.43 8.01 5.04
CA SER A 79 -14.45 7.06 5.48
C SER A 79 -13.95 5.62 5.40
N MET A 80 -13.31 5.27 4.30
CA MET A 80 -12.76 3.92 4.12
C MET A 80 -11.66 3.64 5.15
N LEU A 81 -10.71 4.54 5.33
CA LEU A 81 -9.61 4.35 6.28
C LEU A 81 -10.12 4.23 7.71
N SER A 82 -11.10 5.06 8.07
CA SER A 82 -11.72 5.04 9.40
C SER A 82 -12.46 3.73 9.66
N GLU A 83 -13.21 3.24 8.69
CA GLU A 83 -13.99 2.01 8.80
C GLU A 83 -13.08 0.78 8.90
N LEU A 84 -12.02 0.71 8.09
CA LEU A 84 -11.10 -0.42 8.10
C LEU A 84 -10.18 -0.41 9.31
N GLY A 85 -9.80 0.75 9.81
CA GLY A 85 -8.92 0.87 10.98
C GLY A 85 -7.53 0.26 10.78
N LYS A 86 -7.08 0.13 9.53
CA LYS A 86 -5.79 -0.45 9.18
C LYS A 86 -4.91 0.59 8.50
N SER A 87 -3.60 0.43 8.68
CA SER A 87 -2.62 1.17 7.88
C SER A 87 -2.77 0.81 6.41
N VAL A 88 -2.51 1.77 5.52
CA VAL A 88 -2.60 1.54 4.07
C VAL A 88 -1.71 0.38 3.62
N LYS A 89 -0.61 0.13 4.30
CA LYS A 89 0.32 -0.97 4.00
C LYS A 89 -0.29 -2.35 4.25
N HIS A 90 -1.30 -2.43 5.11
CA HIS A 90 -1.90 -3.69 5.54
C HIS A 90 -3.27 -3.94 4.93
N ILE A 91 -3.79 -3.00 4.15
CA ILE A 91 -5.08 -3.16 3.47
C ILE A 91 -4.89 -4.11 2.29
N VAL A 92 -5.72 -5.15 2.23
CA VAL A 92 -5.69 -6.14 1.15
C VAL A 92 -6.99 -6.07 0.34
N THR A 93 -6.99 -6.73 -0.82
CA THR A 93 -8.13 -6.71 -1.74
C THR A 93 -9.45 -7.14 -1.06
N ASP A 94 -9.40 -8.14 -0.19
CA ASP A 94 -10.61 -8.60 0.51
C ASP A 94 -11.16 -7.55 1.47
N ASP A 95 -10.32 -6.73 2.07
CA ASP A 95 -10.76 -5.61 2.91
C ASP A 95 -11.60 -4.63 2.10
N ILE A 96 -11.15 -4.30 0.89
CA ILE A 96 -11.85 -3.38 0.00
C ILE A 96 -13.17 -3.99 -0.47
N ARG A 97 -13.16 -5.26 -0.87
CA ARG A 97 -14.40 -5.95 -1.29
C ARG A 97 -15.43 -5.97 -0.18
N THR A 98 -15.01 -6.31 1.03
CA THR A 98 -15.88 -6.34 2.20
C THR A 98 -16.43 -4.96 2.50
N TYR A 99 -15.55 -3.95 2.48
CA TYR A 99 -15.95 -2.57 2.71
C TYR A 99 -17.03 -2.11 1.73
N LEU A 100 -16.82 -2.35 0.43
CA LEU A 100 -17.80 -1.94 -0.60
C LEU A 100 -19.12 -2.68 -0.46
N THR A 101 -19.07 -3.98 -0.17
CA THR A 101 -20.27 -4.80 0.02
C THR A 101 -21.07 -4.31 1.22
N GLU A 102 -20.41 -4.08 2.35
CA GLU A 102 -21.07 -3.60 3.57
C GLU A 102 -21.59 -2.18 3.41
N TYR A 103 -20.85 -1.32 2.70
CA TYR A 103 -21.29 0.03 2.41
C TYR A 103 -22.58 0.02 1.58
N GLN A 104 -22.62 -0.79 0.52
CA GLN A 104 -23.80 -0.91 -0.34
C GLN A 104 -25.01 -1.38 0.46
N ALA A 105 -24.85 -2.39 1.30
CA ALA A 105 -25.91 -2.92 2.12
C ALA A 105 -26.43 -1.90 3.14
N ARG A 106 -25.49 -1.22 3.83
CA ARG A 106 -25.82 -0.27 4.90
C ARG A 106 -26.46 1.01 4.37
N LYS A 107 -25.95 1.53 3.27
CA LYS A 107 -26.40 2.80 2.67
C LYS A 107 -27.44 2.59 1.57
N GLN A 108 -27.73 1.34 1.20
CA GLN A 108 -28.60 1.01 0.09
C GLN A 108 -28.23 1.77 -1.19
N SER A 109 -26.90 1.87 -1.41
CA SER A 109 -26.36 2.64 -2.52
C SER A 109 -26.57 1.95 -3.86
N SER A 110 -26.68 2.75 -4.91
CA SER A 110 -26.74 2.22 -6.28
C SER A 110 -25.39 1.65 -6.70
N LYS A 111 -25.39 0.82 -7.73
CA LYS A 111 -24.18 0.29 -8.35
C LYS A 111 -23.26 1.42 -8.84
N VAL A 112 -23.86 2.49 -9.37
CA VAL A 112 -23.09 3.67 -9.84
C VAL A 112 -22.32 4.32 -8.69
N THR A 113 -22.95 4.48 -7.53
CA THR A 113 -22.29 5.04 -6.35
C THR A 113 -21.12 4.17 -5.91
N ILE A 114 -21.29 2.85 -5.86
CA ILE A 114 -20.25 1.90 -5.49
C ILE A 114 -19.09 1.94 -6.50
N ASP A 115 -19.40 2.00 -7.79
CA ASP A 115 -18.38 2.12 -8.84
C ASP A 115 -17.59 3.43 -8.70
N ASN A 116 -18.23 4.53 -8.36
CA ASN A 116 -17.55 5.80 -8.14
C ASN A 116 -16.61 5.74 -6.93
N ILE A 117 -17.07 5.14 -5.83
CA ILE A 117 -16.24 4.94 -4.65
C ILE A 117 -15.03 4.07 -5.00
N ARG A 118 -15.24 2.97 -5.70
CA ARG A 118 -14.18 2.07 -6.13
C ARG A 118 -13.13 2.79 -6.99
N ARG A 119 -13.57 3.64 -7.90
CA ARG A 119 -12.67 4.42 -8.77
C ARG A 119 -11.80 5.39 -7.96
N ILE A 120 -12.40 6.04 -6.96
CA ILE A 120 -11.67 6.96 -6.08
C ILE A 120 -10.62 6.19 -5.28
N LEU A 121 -11.01 5.06 -4.69
CA LEU A 121 -10.08 4.22 -3.93
C LEU A 121 -8.97 3.67 -4.82
N SER A 122 -9.30 3.25 -6.04
CA SER A 122 -8.32 2.78 -7.02
C SER A 122 -7.30 3.89 -7.34
N SER A 123 -7.76 5.10 -7.56
CA SER A 123 -6.88 6.25 -7.82
C SER A 123 -5.93 6.51 -6.65
N PHE A 124 -6.45 6.48 -5.42
CA PHE A 124 -5.67 6.71 -4.22
C PHE A 124 -4.59 5.63 -4.03
N PHE A 125 -4.97 4.36 -4.11
CA PHE A 125 -4.03 3.27 -3.92
C PHE A 125 -3.02 3.16 -5.06
N SER A 126 -3.40 3.46 -6.30
CA SER A 126 -2.45 3.53 -7.42
C SER A 126 -1.41 4.63 -7.19
N TRP A 127 -1.83 5.77 -6.70
CA TRP A 127 -0.93 6.86 -6.34
C TRP A 127 0.03 6.42 -5.22
N LEU A 128 -0.48 5.75 -4.18
CA LEU A 128 0.36 5.23 -3.11
C LEU A 128 1.41 4.24 -3.63
N GLU A 129 1.04 3.37 -4.56
CA GLU A 129 1.96 2.42 -5.19
C GLU A 129 3.01 3.16 -6.01
N ASP A 130 2.61 4.13 -6.82
CA ASP A 130 3.52 4.92 -7.66
C ASP A 130 4.53 5.72 -6.84
N GLU A 131 4.14 6.19 -5.67
CA GLU A 131 4.99 6.95 -4.76
C GLU A 131 5.74 6.07 -3.75
N ASP A 132 5.67 4.76 -3.91
CA ASP A 132 6.35 3.76 -3.07
C ASP A 132 5.92 3.76 -1.60
N TYR A 133 4.72 4.22 -1.29
CA TYR A 133 4.16 4.10 0.05
C TYR A 133 3.60 2.71 0.34
N ILE A 134 3.21 1.99 -0.71
CA ILE A 134 2.77 0.59 -0.63
C ILE A 134 3.41 -0.20 -1.77
N LEU A 135 3.49 -1.52 -1.63
CA LEU A 135 4.08 -2.39 -2.64
C LEU A 135 3.16 -2.62 -3.83
N LYS A 136 1.86 -2.79 -3.56
CA LYS A 136 0.87 -3.10 -4.58
C LYS A 136 -0.50 -2.59 -4.17
N SER A 137 -1.22 -2.00 -5.11
CA SER A 137 -2.60 -1.57 -4.90
C SER A 137 -3.52 -2.76 -4.61
N PRO A 138 -4.38 -2.69 -3.57
CA PRO A 138 -5.37 -3.72 -3.28
C PRO A 138 -6.63 -3.60 -4.14
N VAL A 139 -6.74 -2.56 -4.95
CA VAL A 139 -7.94 -2.29 -5.74
C VAL A 139 -7.74 -2.61 -7.21
#